data_ec31fb29426ea0a46bde818e3ef6037f
#
_entry.id   ec31fb29426ea0a46bde818e3ef6037f
#
_cell.length_a   1.000
_cell.length_b   1.000
_cell.length_c   1.000
_cell.angle_alpha   90.00
_cell.angle_beta   90.00
_cell.angle_gamma   90.00
#
_symmetry.space_group_name_H-M   'P 1'
#
loop_
_entity.id
_entity.type
_entity.pdbx_description
1 polymer ?
#
loop_
_entity_poly.entity_id
_entity_poly.type
_entity_poly.pdbx_seq_one_letter_code
_entity_poly.pdbx_strand_id
1 'polypeptide(L)'
;MVKMNKKDLALFCYPWDVIDEGYDAIIDAVKRSGLNSIYITVNYHSGMFFLPHSTKRKIYFPEPGALYFNPSDWHKKHSFQSPISNLTKNWNLFWEKLSSKCKQNNIKLCAWI
;
A
#
# COMPACT_ATOMS: atom_id res chain seq x y z
N MET A 1 -16.72 7.07 -31.68
CA MET A 1 -15.78 6.02 -31.28
C MET A 1 -16.12 5.59 -29.86
N VAL A 2 -16.49 4.34 -29.68
CA VAL A 2 -16.83 3.82 -28.35
C VAL A 2 -15.53 3.64 -27.56
N LYS A 3 -15.41 4.37 -26.44
CA LYS A 3 -14.29 4.20 -25.51
C LYS A 3 -14.48 2.88 -24.78
N MET A 4 -13.67 1.88 -25.07
CA MET A 4 -13.69 0.64 -24.31
C MET A 4 -13.13 0.90 -22.91
N ASN A 5 -13.92 0.61 -21.87
CA ASN A 5 -13.45 0.67 -20.50
C ASN A 5 -12.39 -0.41 -20.29
N LYS A 6 -11.20 0.06 -19.92
CA LYS A 6 -10.09 -0.83 -19.59
C LYS A 6 -10.41 -1.56 -18.29
N LYS A 7 -10.34 -2.89 -18.29
CA LYS A 7 -10.50 -3.66 -17.05
C LYS A 7 -9.32 -3.42 -16.12
N ASP A 8 -9.61 -3.34 -14.83
CA ASP A 8 -8.58 -3.32 -13.81
C ASP A 8 -7.98 -4.73 -13.66
N LEU A 9 -6.70 -4.84 -13.92
CA LEU A 9 -5.89 -6.00 -13.63
C LEU A 9 -4.95 -5.60 -12.50
N ALA A 10 -5.33 -5.95 -11.28
CA ALA A 10 -4.72 -5.38 -10.09
C ALA A 10 -3.82 -6.36 -9.35
N LEU A 11 -2.74 -5.82 -8.79
CA LEU A 11 -1.97 -6.47 -7.74
C LEU A 11 -2.52 -6.01 -6.39
N PHE A 12 -2.92 -6.96 -5.55
CA PHE A 12 -3.16 -6.67 -4.14
C PHE A 12 -1.81 -6.59 -3.42
N CYS A 13 -1.61 -5.50 -2.70
CA CYS A 13 -0.32 -5.15 -2.14
C CYS A 13 -0.48 -4.61 -0.71
N TYR A 14 0.58 -4.72 0.07
CA TYR A 14 0.63 -4.21 1.44
C TYR A 14 1.69 -3.12 1.57
N PRO A 15 1.51 -2.15 2.48
CA PRO A 15 2.53 -1.11 2.70
C PRO A 15 3.91 -1.65 3.05
N TRP A 16 3.99 -2.76 3.80
CA TRP A 16 5.27 -3.37 4.12
C TRP A 16 5.99 -3.96 2.90
N ASP A 17 5.27 -4.39 1.87
CA ASP A 17 5.89 -4.82 0.61
C ASP A 17 6.62 -3.65 -0.06
N VAL A 18 5.97 -2.51 -0.15
CA VAL A 18 6.54 -1.29 -0.76
C VAL A 18 7.74 -0.78 0.04
N ILE A 19 7.62 -0.75 1.35
CA ILE A 19 8.69 -0.28 2.25
C ILE A 19 9.90 -1.20 2.20
N ASP A 20 9.68 -2.50 2.22
CA ASP A 20 10.75 -3.49 2.30
C ASP A 20 11.42 -3.77 0.95
N GLU A 21 10.66 -3.82 -0.13
CA GLU A 21 11.18 -4.12 -1.47
C GLU A 21 11.50 -2.87 -2.28
N GLY A 22 10.87 -1.75 -1.97
CA GLY A 22 11.05 -0.47 -2.65
C GLY A 22 9.96 -0.17 -3.67
N TYR A 23 9.71 1.12 -3.89
CA TYR A 23 8.68 1.60 -4.82
C TYR A 23 8.90 1.09 -6.24
N ASP A 24 10.14 1.18 -6.73
CA ASP A 24 10.45 0.79 -8.09
C ASP A 24 10.28 -0.72 -8.33
N ALA A 25 10.61 -1.55 -7.33
CA ALA A 25 10.41 -3.00 -7.41
C ALA A 25 8.93 -3.36 -7.56
N ILE A 26 8.04 -2.69 -6.84
CA ILE A 26 6.60 -2.91 -6.94
C ILE A 26 6.07 -2.45 -8.30
N ILE A 27 6.48 -1.27 -8.77
CA ILE A 27 6.12 -0.77 -10.09
C ILE A 27 6.57 -1.74 -11.19
N ASP A 28 7.80 -2.23 -11.14
CA ASP A 28 8.34 -3.20 -12.09
C ASP A 28 7.57 -4.53 -12.05
N ALA A 29 7.19 -5.00 -10.88
CA ALA A 29 6.40 -6.22 -10.73
C ALA A 29 5.03 -6.08 -11.43
N VAL A 30 4.35 -4.95 -11.25
CA VAL A 30 3.08 -4.66 -11.92
C VAL A 30 3.25 -4.65 -13.44
N LYS A 31 4.26 -3.94 -13.93
CA LYS A 31 4.52 -3.80 -15.37
C LYS A 31 4.89 -5.12 -16.03
N ARG A 32 5.80 -5.88 -15.42
CA ARG A 32 6.24 -7.18 -15.95
C ARG A 32 5.13 -8.23 -15.97
N SER A 33 4.18 -8.14 -15.05
CA SER A 33 3.06 -9.05 -14.97
C SER A 33 1.89 -8.68 -15.89
N GLY A 34 1.99 -7.59 -16.63
CA GLY A 34 0.91 -7.09 -17.50
C GLY A 34 -0.27 -6.50 -16.73
N LEU A 35 -0.08 -6.16 -15.45
CA LEU A 35 -1.11 -5.54 -14.63
C LEU A 35 -1.12 -4.02 -14.83
N ASN A 36 -2.24 -3.38 -14.48
CA ASN A 36 -2.41 -1.94 -14.66
C ASN A 36 -2.82 -1.20 -13.39
N SER A 37 -2.98 -1.91 -12.28
CA SER A 37 -3.53 -1.35 -11.05
C SER A 37 -2.85 -1.93 -9.82
N ILE A 38 -2.78 -1.13 -8.75
CA ILE A 38 -2.38 -1.57 -7.43
C ILE A 38 -3.53 -1.31 -6.47
N TYR A 39 -3.95 -2.34 -5.75
CA TYR A 39 -4.90 -2.25 -4.65
C TYR A 39 -4.13 -2.48 -3.36
N ILE A 40 -3.91 -1.40 -2.61
CA ILE A 40 -3.07 -1.43 -1.41
C ILE A 40 -3.92 -1.21 -0.16
N THR A 41 -3.68 -2.02 0.87
CA THR A 41 -4.42 -1.87 2.12
C THR A 41 -4.01 -0.61 2.88
N VAL A 42 -4.99 0.05 3.49
CA VAL A 42 -4.78 1.25 4.33
C VAL A 42 -5.01 0.97 5.81
N ASN A 43 -5.54 -0.21 6.12
CA ASN A 43 -5.69 -0.74 7.47
C ASN A 43 -5.62 -2.27 7.42
N TYR A 44 -5.22 -2.90 8.52
CA TYR A 44 -5.18 -4.37 8.55
C TYR A 44 -5.31 -4.91 9.97
N HIS A 45 -5.78 -6.15 10.07
CA HIS A 45 -5.83 -6.89 11.31
C HIS A 45 -4.46 -7.53 11.64
N SER A 46 -4.34 -8.13 12.80
CA SER A 46 -3.17 -8.92 13.17
C SER A 46 -3.05 -10.18 12.29
N GLY A 47 -1.83 -10.62 12.09
CA GLY A 47 -1.55 -11.80 11.31
C GLY A 47 -0.06 -12.10 11.29
N MET A 48 0.31 -13.12 10.55
CA MET A 48 1.70 -13.46 10.28
C MET A 48 1.88 -13.60 8.77
N PHE A 49 2.82 -12.86 8.21
CA PHE A 49 3.09 -12.87 6.78
C PHE A 49 4.50 -13.36 6.49
N PHE A 50 4.60 -14.27 5.56
CA PHE A 50 5.88 -14.69 4.98
C PHE A 50 6.18 -13.82 3.76
N LEU A 51 7.38 -13.22 3.74
CA LEU A 51 7.80 -12.23 2.74
C LEU A 51 9.00 -12.79 1.94
N PRO A 52 8.77 -13.67 0.97
CA PRO A 52 9.86 -14.37 0.29
C PRO A 52 10.77 -13.44 -0.51
N HIS A 53 10.25 -12.35 -1.02
CA HIS A 53 10.99 -11.40 -1.84
C HIS A 53 11.67 -10.28 -1.05
N SER A 54 11.33 -10.12 0.23
CA SER A 54 11.95 -9.09 1.08
C SER A 54 13.38 -9.47 1.47
N THR A 55 14.28 -8.50 1.38
CA THR A 55 15.66 -8.63 1.89
C THR A 55 15.80 -8.13 3.32
N LYS A 56 14.79 -7.41 3.83
CA LYS A 56 14.83 -6.81 5.16
C LYS A 56 14.29 -7.73 6.25
N ARG A 57 13.18 -8.40 5.96
CA ARG A 57 12.53 -9.31 6.91
C ARG A 57 11.83 -10.44 6.15
N LYS A 58 11.88 -11.65 6.68
CA LYS A 58 11.21 -12.80 6.05
C LYS A 58 9.84 -13.07 6.65
N ILE A 59 9.62 -12.62 7.88
CA ILE A 59 8.34 -12.74 8.57
C ILE A 59 7.96 -11.37 9.12
N TYR A 60 6.68 -11.01 8.97
CA TYR A 60 6.14 -9.75 9.46
C TYR A 60 4.84 -10.00 10.24
N PHE A 61 4.75 -9.34 11.40
CA PHE A 61 3.55 -9.33 12.24
C PHE A 61 3.00 -7.91 12.28
N PRO A 62 1.93 -7.60 11.50
CA PRO A 62 1.31 -6.28 11.55
C PRO A 62 0.75 -5.97 12.93
N GLU A 63 0.81 -4.71 13.35
CA GLU A 63 0.15 -4.25 14.55
C GLU A 63 -1.38 -4.42 14.42
N PRO A 64 -2.07 -4.99 15.44
CA PRO A 64 -3.50 -5.26 15.35
C PRO A 64 -4.32 -4.01 15.05
N GLY A 65 -5.10 -4.03 13.97
CA GLY A 65 -5.98 -2.92 13.59
C GLY A 65 -5.27 -1.63 13.22
N ALA A 66 -4.01 -1.69 12.79
CA ALA A 66 -3.22 -0.51 12.49
C ALA A 66 -3.72 0.23 11.24
N LEU A 67 -3.57 1.54 11.27
CA LEU A 67 -3.74 2.42 10.13
C LEU A 67 -2.38 2.67 9.46
N TYR A 68 -2.36 2.67 8.15
CA TYR A 68 -1.15 2.93 7.34
C TYR A 68 -1.23 4.32 6.70
N PHE A 69 -1.81 5.28 7.42
CA PHE A 69 -1.93 6.67 7.02
C PHE A 69 -2.10 7.55 8.25
N ASN A 70 -1.89 8.86 8.09
CA ASN A 70 -2.17 9.82 9.14
C ASN A 70 -3.66 10.18 9.12
N PRO A 71 -4.43 9.82 10.17
CA PRO A 71 -5.85 10.15 10.23
C PRO A 71 -6.06 11.64 10.45
N SER A 72 -7.28 12.10 10.14
CA SER A 72 -7.68 13.48 10.37
C SER A 72 -7.78 13.81 11.88
N ASP A 73 -7.90 15.10 12.20
CA ASP A 73 -8.11 15.57 13.57
C ASP A 73 -9.39 15.01 14.20
N TRP A 74 -10.41 14.72 13.39
CA TRP A 74 -11.63 14.06 13.84
C TRP A 74 -11.32 12.74 14.57
N HIS A 75 -10.46 11.90 13.98
CA HIS A 75 -10.04 10.62 14.57
C HIS A 75 -9.41 10.82 15.96
N LYS A 76 -8.57 11.86 16.10
CA LYS A 76 -7.86 12.15 17.36
C LYS A 76 -8.79 12.60 18.49
N LYS A 77 -9.98 13.10 18.17
CA LYS A 77 -10.96 13.60 19.15
C LYS A 77 -11.88 12.52 19.71
N HIS A 78 -11.85 11.32 19.14
CA HIS A 78 -12.73 10.23 19.54
C HIS A 78 -12.04 9.29 20.52
N SER A 79 -12.82 8.73 21.46
CA SER A 79 -12.31 7.84 22.49
C SER A 79 -11.75 6.53 21.97
N PHE A 80 -12.28 6.06 20.83
CA PHE A 80 -11.79 4.86 20.16
C PHE A 80 -10.85 5.26 19.02
N GLN A 81 -9.58 4.93 19.18
CA GLN A 81 -8.54 5.25 18.19
C GLN A 81 -7.79 3.99 17.80
N SER A 82 -7.69 3.77 16.48
CA SER A 82 -6.81 2.73 15.94
C SER A 82 -5.36 3.19 16.00
N PRO A 83 -4.42 2.29 16.29
CA PRO A 83 -3.00 2.66 16.24
C PRO A 83 -2.56 3.01 14.82
N ILE A 84 -1.62 3.94 14.72
CA ILE A 84 -0.95 4.24 13.46
C ILE A 84 0.29 3.35 13.37
N SER A 85 0.46 2.65 12.26
CA SER A 85 1.61 1.77 12.08
C SER A 85 2.94 2.54 12.14
N ASN A 86 3.92 1.96 12.80
CA ASN A 86 5.27 2.49 12.95
C ASN A 86 6.23 2.04 11.84
N LEU A 87 5.73 1.43 10.77
CA LEU A 87 6.55 1.04 9.60
C LEU A 87 7.29 2.22 8.99
N THR A 88 6.68 3.40 9.04
CA THR A 88 7.34 4.64 8.66
C THR A 88 6.88 5.77 9.58
N LYS A 89 7.75 6.77 9.77
CA LYS A 89 7.43 7.98 10.55
C LYS A 89 6.67 9.01 9.73
N ASN A 90 6.66 8.87 8.41
CA ASN A 90 6.06 9.85 7.51
C ASN A 90 5.17 9.17 6.47
N TRP A 91 3.93 8.87 6.86
CA TRP A 91 2.94 8.27 5.97
C TRP A 91 2.56 9.18 4.81
N ASN A 92 2.54 10.50 5.02
CA ASN A 92 2.24 11.43 3.93
C ASN A 92 3.26 11.32 2.81
N LEU A 93 4.55 11.27 3.15
CA LEU A 93 5.62 11.10 2.17
C LEU A 93 5.52 9.73 1.46
N PHE A 94 5.18 8.68 2.20
CA PHE A 94 4.97 7.35 1.63
C PHE A 94 3.92 7.38 0.52
N TRP A 95 2.74 7.96 0.81
CA TRP A 95 1.64 8.02 -0.15
C TRP A 95 1.93 8.95 -1.31
N GLU A 96 2.59 10.08 -1.07
CA GLU A 96 3.03 11.00 -2.13
C GLU A 96 3.97 10.29 -3.13
N LYS A 97 4.97 9.59 -2.62
CA LYS A 97 5.92 8.86 -3.47
C LYS A 97 5.25 7.75 -4.26
N LEU A 98 4.44 6.93 -3.62
CA LEU A 98 3.75 5.84 -4.29
C LEU A 98 2.79 6.36 -5.35
N SER A 99 2.01 7.37 -5.03
CA SER A 99 1.07 8.01 -5.96
C SER A 99 1.80 8.59 -7.18
N SER A 100 2.92 9.29 -6.96
CA SER A 100 3.72 9.85 -8.06
C SER A 100 4.29 8.78 -8.97
N LYS A 101 4.84 7.71 -8.40
CA LYS A 101 5.37 6.58 -9.18
C LYS A 101 4.27 5.89 -10.00
N CYS A 102 3.10 5.70 -9.42
CA CYS A 102 1.96 5.12 -10.14
C CYS A 102 1.53 6.01 -11.30
N LYS A 103 1.40 7.31 -11.08
CA LYS A 103 1.04 8.27 -12.14
C LYS A 103 2.06 8.28 -13.28
N GLN A 104 3.35 8.32 -12.96
CA GLN A 104 4.43 8.31 -13.96
C GLN A 104 4.42 7.05 -14.83
N ASN A 105 3.90 5.95 -14.31
CA ASN A 105 3.87 4.67 -14.99
C ASN A 105 2.47 4.25 -15.48
N ASN A 106 1.52 5.19 -15.43
CA ASN A 106 0.13 4.96 -15.85
C ASN A 106 -0.53 3.77 -15.12
N ILE A 107 -0.27 3.65 -13.82
CA ILE A 107 -0.82 2.63 -12.93
C ILE A 107 -1.88 3.27 -12.05
N LYS A 108 -3.06 2.65 -11.99
CA LYS A 108 -4.14 3.06 -11.09
C LYS A 108 -3.81 2.61 -9.66
N LEU A 109 -3.94 3.52 -8.71
CA LEU A 109 -3.73 3.25 -7.28
C LEU A 109 -5.06 3.36 -6.54
N CYS A 110 -5.46 2.29 -5.87
CA CYS A 110 -6.71 2.23 -5.10
C CYS A 110 -6.43 1.80 -3.67
N ALA A 111 -7.13 2.44 -2.73
CA ALA A 111 -7.14 1.98 -1.34
C ALA A 111 -8.03 0.75 -1.19
N TRP A 112 -7.55 -0.20 -0.42
CA TRP A 112 -8.29 -1.39 -0.04
C TRP A 112 -8.51 -1.39 1.48
N ILE A 113 -9.77 -1.54 1.87
CA ILE A 113 -10.22 -1.52 3.27
C ILE A 113 -10.72 -2.92 3.67
#